data_6548a034b2149053134b3d361b0d1f58
#
_entry.id   6548a034b2149053134b3d361b0d1f58
#
_cell.length_a   1.000
_cell.length_b   1.000
_cell.length_c   1.000
_cell.angle_alpha   90.00
_cell.angle_beta   90.00
_cell.angle_gamma   90.00
#
_symmetry.space_group_name_H-M   'P 1'
#
loop_
_entity.id
_entity.type
_entity.pdbx_description
1 polymer ?
#
loop_
_entity_poly.entity_id
_entity_poly.type
_entity_poly.pdbx_seq_one_letter_code
_entity_poly.pdbx_strand_id
1 'polypeptide(L)'
;INLVSQTFNNHAMRKLFFVLTLSFSASLFAQNIIVKDAEIDVMVKEINTDSLKSYIYQMVSFGTRNTLSNQTSTKRGIGASRSWVLSKFNEFAKRSDGRLSAIIDTVTYKTDGKRVDRNIILGNVVATLKGTDPTDNRIFIISGHLDGMRTNVMDSTGDAPGANDDASGCAAVIECARIMSKHNFPATIIFVTVSGEEQGLLGAYYMAKKAKEQNWNIEAVLNNDIMGSNNSSETNIINNTQLRVFSEGLPAFELDKNGKQIRQLGLENDGKTRQLARYVKEVGERYVDNMQIVMVYRNDRFLRGGDHTPYVENGFAAVRITEMNENYYHQHQDVRNENGVQYGDLPEFMDFEYLRKNTAVNLANLANLAKAPAMPQEVKIEVKKLSNYTQLYWKAPKNGRVKGYYILMRETTNAFWQ
;
A
#
# COMPACT_ATOMS: atom_id res chain seq x y z
N ILE A 1 -8.70 72.30 37.11
CA ILE A 1 -8.44 70.93 36.64
C ILE A 1 -9.24 70.80 35.37
N ASN A 2 -8.55 70.94 34.21
CA ASN A 2 -9.15 70.77 32.91
C ASN A 2 -9.06 69.31 32.46
N LEU A 3 -10.22 68.68 32.31
CA LEU A 3 -10.39 67.36 31.69
C LEU A 3 -10.47 67.55 30.18
N VAL A 4 -9.42 67.12 29.45
CA VAL A 4 -9.44 67.02 28.00
C VAL A 4 -10.05 65.64 27.63
N SER A 5 -11.29 65.70 27.12
CA SER A 5 -11.92 64.51 26.52
C SER A 5 -11.31 64.27 25.13
N GLN A 6 -10.53 63.20 25.02
CA GLN A 6 -10.13 62.70 23.68
C GLN A 6 -11.31 61.88 23.10
N THR A 7 -11.97 62.43 22.12
CA THR A 7 -12.90 61.72 21.25
C THR A 7 -12.12 60.83 20.30
N PHE A 8 -12.07 59.55 20.60
CA PHE A 8 -11.53 58.57 19.64
C PHE A 8 -12.43 58.47 18.41
N ASN A 9 -11.79 58.66 17.27
CA ASN A 9 -12.44 58.72 15.97
C ASN A 9 -12.99 57.34 15.55
N ASN A 10 -14.26 57.13 15.75
CA ASN A 10 -15.00 55.87 15.48
C ASN A 10 -14.86 55.33 14.04
N HIS A 11 -14.37 56.21 13.10
CA HIS A 11 -14.17 55.81 11.70
C HIS A 11 -12.90 54.98 11.51
N ALA A 12 -11.83 55.27 12.25
CA ALA A 12 -10.57 54.49 12.16
C ALA A 12 -10.72 53.10 12.76
N MET A 13 -11.45 52.96 13.88
CA MET A 13 -11.74 51.65 14.50
C MET A 13 -12.66 50.78 13.61
N ARG A 14 -13.66 51.34 12.96
CA ARG A 14 -14.52 50.61 12.03
C ARG A 14 -13.74 50.07 10.80
N LYS A 15 -12.79 50.85 10.29
CA LYS A 15 -11.93 50.40 9.17
C LYS A 15 -10.92 49.35 9.61
N LEU A 16 -10.38 49.46 10.84
CA LEU A 16 -9.47 48.45 11.38
C LEU A 16 -10.22 47.11 11.68
N PHE A 17 -11.45 47.16 12.15
CA PHE A 17 -12.29 45.99 12.41
C PHE A 17 -12.69 45.33 11.07
N PHE A 18 -12.95 46.10 10.00
CA PHE A 18 -13.31 45.57 8.70
C PHE A 18 -12.09 44.94 7.99
N VAL A 19 -10.88 45.46 8.17
CA VAL A 19 -9.64 44.89 7.67
C VAL A 19 -9.25 43.64 8.42
N LEU A 20 -9.43 43.60 9.76
CA LEU A 20 -9.21 42.39 10.55
C LEU A 20 -10.21 41.27 10.21
N THR A 21 -11.48 41.58 9.98
CA THR A 21 -12.48 40.56 9.58
C THR A 21 -12.26 40.06 8.17
N LEU A 22 -11.81 40.89 7.22
CA LEU A 22 -11.43 40.43 5.90
C LEU A 22 -10.13 39.57 5.92
N SER A 23 -9.16 39.92 6.76
CA SER A 23 -7.94 39.11 6.92
C SER A 23 -8.22 37.74 7.58
N PHE A 24 -9.17 37.68 8.51
CA PHE A 24 -9.63 36.41 9.09
C PHE A 24 -10.46 35.56 8.12
N SER A 25 -11.24 36.19 7.24
CA SER A 25 -11.99 35.49 6.20
C SER A 25 -11.09 34.92 5.09
N ALA A 26 -9.97 35.60 4.77
CA ALA A 26 -9.00 35.08 3.81
C ALA A 26 -8.21 33.87 4.31
N SER A 27 -8.05 33.74 5.64
CA SER A 27 -7.40 32.58 6.25
C SER A 27 -8.28 31.33 6.32
N LEU A 28 -9.61 31.47 6.14
CA LEU A 28 -10.56 30.36 6.17
C LEU A 28 -10.79 29.69 4.82
N PHE A 29 -10.16 30.17 3.75
CA PHE A 29 -10.24 29.59 2.40
C PHE A 29 -9.02 28.75 2.00
N ALA A 30 -8.24 28.24 2.96
CA ALA A 30 -7.45 27.04 2.71
C ALA A 30 -8.37 25.82 2.64
N GLN A 31 -9.36 25.87 1.75
CA GLN A 31 -10.19 24.69 1.46
C GLN A 31 -9.26 23.64 0.87
N ASN A 32 -9.37 22.41 1.40
CA ASN A 32 -8.77 21.26 0.77
C ASN A 32 -9.21 21.23 -0.70
N ILE A 33 -8.30 21.62 -1.59
CA ILE A 33 -8.50 21.61 -3.04
C ILE A 33 -8.87 20.20 -3.51
N ILE A 34 -8.44 19.20 -2.77
CA ILE A 34 -8.65 17.78 -3.07
C ILE A 34 -9.74 17.24 -2.13
N VAL A 35 -10.89 16.93 -2.71
CA VAL A 35 -12.04 16.35 -2.01
C VAL A 35 -12.12 14.84 -2.26
N LYS A 36 -12.92 14.11 -1.44
CA LYS A 36 -13.23 12.71 -1.68
C LYS A 36 -13.99 12.55 -3.01
N ASP A 37 -13.58 11.57 -3.83
CA ASP A 37 -14.41 11.11 -4.96
C ASP A 37 -15.55 10.27 -4.38
N ALA A 38 -16.79 10.62 -4.73
CA ALA A 38 -17.99 9.98 -4.19
C ALA A 38 -18.08 8.48 -4.54
N GLU A 39 -17.63 8.09 -5.74
CA GLU A 39 -17.60 6.68 -6.14
C GLU A 39 -16.59 5.88 -5.32
N ILE A 40 -15.41 6.45 -5.06
CA ILE A 40 -14.41 5.81 -4.21
C ILE A 40 -14.90 5.70 -2.76
N ASP A 41 -15.58 6.72 -2.25
CA ASP A 41 -16.16 6.69 -0.90
C ASP A 41 -17.22 5.59 -0.76
N VAL A 42 -18.02 5.35 -1.79
CA VAL A 42 -18.96 4.21 -1.85
C VAL A 42 -18.19 2.89 -1.84
N MET A 43 -17.16 2.73 -2.67
CA MET A 43 -16.34 1.51 -2.70
C MET A 43 -15.70 1.21 -1.34
N VAL A 44 -15.18 2.23 -0.66
CA VAL A 44 -14.59 2.10 0.68
C VAL A 44 -15.62 1.59 1.70
N LYS A 45 -16.87 2.04 1.61
CA LYS A 45 -17.97 1.60 2.48
C LYS A 45 -18.48 0.19 2.16
N GLU A 46 -18.20 -0.34 0.97
CA GLU A 46 -18.54 -1.72 0.61
C GLU A 46 -17.62 -2.78 1.25
N ILE A 47 -16.51 -2.38 1.87
CA ILE A 47 -15.59 -3.32 2.54
C ILE A 47 -16.31 -3.97 3.72
N ASN A 48 -16.36 -5.29 3.70
CA ASN A 48 -17.15 -6.07 4.63
C ASN A 48 -16.25 -6.87 5.58
N THR A 49 -16.39 -6.59 6.89
CA THR A 49 -15.63 -7.25 7.96
C THR A 49 -15.85 -8.76 7.99
N ASP A 50 -17.08 -9.22 7.77
CA ASP A 50 -17.39 -10.66 7.77
C ASP A 50 -16.77 -11.39 6.58
N SER A 51 -16.68 -10.72 5.43
CA SER A 51 -15.95 -11.25 4.27
C SER A 51 -14.47 -11.43 4.58
N LEU A 52 -13.82 -10.41 5.13
CA LEU A 52 -12.40 -10.46 5.53
C LEU A 52 -12.17 -11.59 6.54
N LYS A 53 -13.02 -11.69 7.57
CA LYS A 53 -13.00 -12.75 8.56
C LYS A 53 -13.14 -14.13 7.90
N SER A 54 -14.11 -14.30 7.03
CA SER A 54 -14.34 -15.56 6.31
C SER A 54 -13.14 -15.97 5.46
N TYR A 55 -12.46 -15.03 4.78
CA TYR A 55 -11.27 -15.34 3.99
C TYR A 55 -10.12 -15.83 4.87
N ILE A 56 -9.89 -15.20 6.01
CA ILE A 56 -8.84 -15.62 6.94
C ILE A 56 -9.11 -17.00 7.51
N TYR A 57 -10.32 -17.25 8.04
CA TYR A 57 -10.67 -18.58 8.57
C TYR A 57 -10.55 -19.67 7.50
N GLN A 58 -10.91 -19.37 6.25
CA GLN A 58 -10.73 -20.32 5.15
C GLN A 58 -9.24 -20.59 4.87
N MET A 59 -8.40 -19.57 4.84
CA MET A 59 -6.95 -19.75 4.62
C MET A 59 -6.29 -20.52 5.77
N VAL A 60 -6.68 -20.23 7.00
CA VAL A 60 -6.24 -20.97 8.18
C VAL A 60 -6.68 -22.45 8.14
N SER A 61 -7.87 -22.75 7.63
CA SER A 61 -8.39 -24.12 7.54
C SER A 61 -7.56 -25.04 6.64
N PHE A 62 -6.67 -24.52 5.81
CA PHE A 62 -5.72 -25.34 5.04
C PHE A 62 -4.56 -25.88 5.87
N GLY A 63 -4.53 -25.62 7.19
CA GLY A 63 -3.59 -26.13 8.17
C GLY A 63 -2.20 -25.55 8.07
N THR A 64 -1.58 -25.59 6.90
CA THR A 64 -0.34 -24.90 6.58
C THR A 64 -0.43 -24.29 5.17
N ARG A 65 0.23 -23.15 4.99
CA ARG A 65 0.42 -22.56 3.67
C ARG A 65 1.91 -22.42 3.34
N ASN A 66 2.78 -23.13 4.09
CA ASN A 66 4.21 -23.11 3.82
C ASN A 66 4.49 -23.38 2.34
N THR A 67 5.36 -22.60 1.73
CA THR A 67 5.71 -22.70 0.29
C THR A 67 6.22 -24.10 -0.10
N LEU A 68 6.87 -24.83 0.84
CA LEU A 68 7.38 -26.19 0.61
C LEU A 68 6.31 -27.26 0.87
N SER A 69 5.10 -26.91 1.31
CA SER A 69 4.02 -27.84 1.59
C SER A 69 3.43 -28.45 0.30
N ASN A 70 2.38 -29.25 0.42
CA ASN A 70 1.76 -29.91 -0.73
C ASN A 70 1.29 -28.93 -1.78
N GLN A 71 1.78 -29.07 -3.01
CA GLN A 71 1.56 -28.15 -4.14
C GLN A 71 0.25 -28.43 -4.90
N THR A 72 -0.31 -29.62 -4.77
CA THR A 72 -1.43 -30.10 -5.62
C THR A 72 -2.69 -30.48 -4.84
N SER A 73 -2.60 -30.63 -3.52
CA SER A 73 -3.75 -30.90 -2.68
C SER A 73 -4.77 -29.76 -2.76
N THR A 74 -6.05 -30.10 -2.74
CA THR A 74 -7.17 -29.14 -2.65
C THR A 74 -7.68 -28.95 -1.23
N LYS A 75 -7.11 -29.67 -0.25
CA LYS A 75 -7.59 -29.68 1.15
C LYS A 75 -6.58 -29.08 2.13
N ARG A 76 -5.28 -29.22 1.89
CA ARG A 76 -4.22 -28.77 2.80
C ARG A 76 -3.01 -28.29 2.02
N GLY A 77 -2.30 -27.30 2.56
CA GLY A 77 -1.06 -26.79 2.02
C GLY A 77 -1.24 -25.65 1.03
N ILE A 78 -0.11 -25.19 0.48
CA ILE A 78 -0.07 -24.02 -0.42
C ILE A 78 -0.88 -24.26 -1.71
N GLY A 79 -0.95 -25.49 -2.21
CA GLY A 79 -1.75 -25.82 -3.39
C GLY A 79 -3.23 -25.60 -3.18
N ALA A 80 -3.77 -25.98 -2.01
CA ALA A 80 -5.15 -25.75 -1.64
C ALA A 80 -5.48 -24.26 -1.56
N SER A 81 -4.60 -23.49 -0.94
CA SER A 81 -4.76 -22.05 -0.80
C SER A 81 -4.73 -21.32 -2.14
N ARG A 82 -3.77 -21.65 -3.02
CA ARG A 82 -3.70 -21.11 -4.40
C ARG A 82 -4.97 -21.37 -5.20
N SER A 83 -5.44 -22.62 -5.15
CA SER A 83 -6.66 -23.04 -5.86
C SER A 83 -7.89 -22.30 -5.35
N TRP A 84 -7.97 -22.11 -4.05
CA TRP A 84 -9.08 -21.37 -3.44
C TRP A 84 -9.06 -19.88 -3.81
N VAL A 85 -7.92 -19.20 -3.70
CA VAL A 85 -7.78 -17.79 -4.11
C VAL A 85 -8.12 -17.61 -5.58
N LEU A 86 -7.62 -18.50 -6.45
CA LEU A 86 -7.97 -18.48 -7.88
C LEU A 86 -9.48 -18.62 -8.08
N SER A 87 -10.15 -19.50 -7.31
CA SER A 87 -11.60 -19.66 -7.40
C SER A 87 -12.36 -18.40 -7.02
N LYS A 88 -11.87 -17.64 -6.00
CA LYS A 88 -12.44 -16.35 -5.61
C LYS A 88 -12.29 -15.30 -6.71
N PHE A 89 -11.11 -15.17 -7.28
CA PHE A 89 -10.91 -14.25 -8.39
C PHE A 89 -11.76 -14.61 -9.61
N ASN A 90 -11.92 -15.89 -9.93
CA ASN A 90 -12.80 -16.35 -11.00
C ASN A 90 -14.30 -16.11 -10.69
N GLU A 91 -14.69 -16.16 -9.43
CA GLU A 91 -16.05 -15.75 -9.00
C GLU A 91 -16.28 -14.25 -9.29
N PHE A 92 -15.32 -13.40 -8.95
CA PHE A 92 -15.41 -11.95 -9.16
C PHE A 92 -15.33 -11.59 -10.66
N ALA A 93 -14.60 -12.36 -11.44
CA ALA A 93 -14.50 -12.19 -12.90
C ALA A 93 -15.87 -12.24 -13.58
N LYS A 94 -16.82 -13.01 -13.06
CA LYS A 94 -18.19 -13.10 -13.59
C LYS A 94 -18.98 -11.78 -13.55
N ARG A 95 -18.53 -10.82 -12.72
CA ARG A 95 -19.18 -9.50 -12.51
C ARG A 95 -18.36 -8.35 -13.08
N SER A 96 -17.32 -8.63 -13.85
CA SER A 96 -16.35 -7.65 -14.32
C SER A 96 -16.50 -7.27 -15.79
N ASP A 97 -17.59 -7.68 -16.44
CA ASP A 97 -17.80 -7.49 -17.88
C ASP A 97 -16.60 -7.99 -18.72
N GLY A 98 -16.02 -9.12 -18.32
CA GLY A 98 -14.88 -9.74 -19.00
C GLY A 98 -13.52 -9.03 -18.79
N ARG A 99 -13.45 -8.01 -17.93
CA ARG A 99 -12.21 -7.25 -17.67
C ARG A 99 -11.29 -7.91 -16.66
N LEU A 100 -11.82 -8.69 -15.72
CA LEU A 100 -11.00 -9.43 -14.76
C LEU A 100 -10.67 -10.81 -15.29
N SER A 101 -9.41 -11.16 -15.32
CA SER A 101 -8.92 -12.49 -15.59
C SER A 101 -7.94 -12.93 -14.50
N ALA A 102 -7.95 -14.23 -14.18
CA ALA A 102 -7.09 -14.73 -13.10
C ALA A 102 -6.35 -16.01 -13.52
N ILE A 103 -5.09 -16.12 -13.08
CA ILE A 103 -4.22 -17.28 -13.34
C ILE A 103 -3.38 -17.61 -12.11
N ILE A 104 -2.85 -18.81 -12.05
CA ILE A 104 -1.68 -19.13 -11.22
C ILE A 104 -0.45 -18.99 -12.11
N ASP A 105 0.33 -17.95 -11.92
CA ASP A 105 1.58 -17.70 -12.65
C ASP A 105 2.72 -18.45 -11.96
N THR A 106 3.30 -19.42 -12.67
CA THR A 106 4.20 -20.40 -12.07
C THR A 106 5.61 -20.35 -12.62
N VAL A 107 6.57 -20.68 -11.76
CA VAL A 107 7.97 -20.86 -12.13
C VAL A 107 8.58 -22.01 -11.31
N THR A 108 9.46 -22.79 -11.92
CA THR A 108 10.24 -23.80 -11.19
C THR A 108 11.38 -23.11 -10.45
N TYR A 109 11.40 -23.24 -9.11
CA TYR A 109 12.48 -22.78 -8.26
C TYR A 109 13.32 -23.97 -7.80
N LYS A 110 14.63 -23.88 -7.99
CA LYS A 110 15.58 -24.92 -7.55
C LYS A 110 15.88 -24.76 -6.07
N THR A 111 16.22 -25.87 -5.44
CA THR A 111 16.71 -25.84 -4.04
C THR A 111 17.91 -24.88 -3.91
N ASP A 112 17.93 -24.14 -2.80
CA ASP A 112 19.06 -23.33 -2.39
C ASP A 112 19.82 -23.95 -1.20
N GLY A 113 19.32 -25.07 -0.67
CA GLY A 113 19.86 -25.79 0.48
C GLY A 113 19.81 -25.03 1.81
N LYS A 114 19.11 -23.89 1.87
CA LYS A 114 19.02 -23.01 3.06
C LYS A 114 17.58 -22.84 3.54
N ARG A 115 16.73 -22.25 2.70
CA ARG A 115 15.30 -22.02 2.99
C ARG A 115 14.39 -22.81 2.05
N VAL A 116 14.94 -23.39 1.00
CA VAL A 116 14.28 -24.26 0.03
C VAL A 116 15.07 -25.55 -0.10
N ASP A 117 14.62 -26.64 0.53
CA ASP A 117 15.31 -27.94 0.62
C ASP A 117 15.12 -28.84 -0.60
N ARG A 118 14.21 -28.49 -1.50
CA ARG A 118 13.85 -29.26 -2.68
C ARG A 118 13.42 -28.36 -3.83
N ASN A 119 13.41 -28.87 -5.06
CA ASN A 119 12.82 -28.14 -6.18
C ASN A 119 11.30 -28.03 -5.99
N ILE A 120 10.75 -26.84 -6.22
CA ILE A 120 9.33 -26.55 -6.08
C ILE A 120 8.78 -25.86 -7.34
N ILE A 121 7.47 -25.94 -7.52
CA ILE A 121 6.73 -25.05 -8.41
C ILE A 121 6.20 -23.89 -7.59
N LEU A 122 6.90 -22.77 -7.67
CA LEU A 122 6.42 -21.53 -7.08
C LEU A 122 5.24 -21.01 -7.91
N GLY A 123 4.21 -20.49 -7.28
CA GLY A 123 3.03 -19.99 -8.01
C GLY A 123 2.41 -18.80 -7.30
N ASN A 124 2.34 -17.67 -8.00
CA ASN A 124 1.59 -16.49 -7.58
C ASN A 124 0.18 -16.57 -8.16
N VAL A 125 -0.84 -16.24 -7.36
CA VAL A 125 -2.21 -16.14 -7.88
C VAL A 125 -2.44 -14.68 -8.29
N VAL A 126 -2.59 -14.46 -9.58
CA VAL A 126 -2.62 -13.12 -10.19
C VAL A 126 -3.97 -12.90 -10.84
N ALA A 127 -4.69 -11.87 -10.40
CA ALA A 127 -5.91 -11.38 -11.05
C ALA A 127 -5.65 -10.01 -11.67
N THR A 128 -5.90 -9.87 -12.96
CA THR A 128 -5.69 -8.63 -13.72
C THR A 128 -7.04 -8.04 -14.12
N LEU A 129 -7.36 -6.88 -13.57
CA LEU A 129 -8.48 -6.05 -13.98
C LEU A 129 -7.99 -5.07 -15.04
N LYS A 130 -8.29 -5.39 -16.31
CA LYS A 130 -7.88 -4.57 -17.45
C LYS A 130 -8.51 -3.19 -17.40
N GLY A 131 -7.71 -2.16 -17.61
CA GLY A 131 -8.16 -0.77 -17.73
C GLY A 131 -9.12 -0.56 -18.89
N THR A 132 -10.01 0.43 -18.74
CA THR A 132 -11.02 0.78 -19.75
C THR A 132 -10.49 1.76 -20.80
N ASP A 133 -9.41 2.45 -20.54
CA ASP A 133 -8.76 3.37 -21.48
C ASP A 133 -7.61 2.65 -22.21
N PRO A 134 -7.73 2.32 -23.51
CA PRO A 134 -6.70 1.61 -24.24
C PRO A 134 -5.41 2.42 -24.42
N THR A 135 -5.45 3.72 -24.15
CA THR A 135 -4.27 4.61 -24.21
C THR A 135 -3.54 4.72 -22.87
N ASP A 136 -4.13 4.19 -21.79
CA ASP A 136 -3.54 4.18 -20.45
C ASP A 136 -2.87 2.83 -20.17
N ASN A 137 -1.57 2.78 -20.30
CA ASN A 137 -0.78 1.57 -20.09
C ASN A 137 -0.26 1.42 -18.65
N ARG A 138 -0.70 2.28 -17.74
CA ARG A 138 -0.26 2.22 -16.33
C ARG A 138 -0.83 1.00 -15.63
N ILE A 139 -0.02 0.44 -14.74
CA ILE A 139 -0.36 -0.73 -13.92
C ILE A 139 -0.19 -0.35 -12.46
N PHE A 140 -1.18 -0.67 -11.65
CA PHE A 140 -1.17 -0.54 -10.19
C PHE A 140 -1.33 -1.92 -9.57
N ILE A 141 -0.52 -2.25 -8.57
CA ILE A 141 -0.49 -3.57 -7.96
C ILE A 141 -0.83 -3.47 -6.47
N ILE A 142 -1.65 -4.38 -5.99
CA ILE A 142 -1.80 -4.70 -4.57
C ILE A 142 -1.36 -6.14 -4.34
N SER A 143 -0.54 -6.38 -3.32
CA SER A 143 -0.03 -7.71 -2.99
C SER A 143 -0.14 -8.02 -1.50
N GLY A 144 -0.19 -9.30 -1.20
CA GLY A 144 0.04 -9.92 0.09
C GLY A 144 0.63 -11.30 -0.13
N HIS A 145 1.37 -11.88 0.83
CA HIS A 145 1.94 -13.20 0.62
C HIS A 145 1.04 -14.32 1.13
N LEU A 146 0.93 -15.36 0.32
CA LEU A 146 0.01 -16.46 0.57
C LEU A 146 0.58 -17.50 1.52
N ASP A 147 1.89 -17.65 1.51
CA ASP A 147 2.58 -18.57 2.37
C ASP A 147 2.65 -18.07 3.83
N GLY A 148 2.96 -18.95 4.71
CA GLY A 148 3.22 -18.70 6.12
C GLY A 148 4.20 -19.73 6.63
N MET A 149 4.81 -19.47 7.78
CA MET A 149 5.82 -20.35 8.37
C MET A 149 5.55 -20.66 9.85
N ARG A 150 6.20 -21.70 10.32
CA ARG A 150 6.44 -22.00 11.72
C ARG A 150 7.79 -21.42 12.16
N THR A 151 8.18 -21.64 13.40
CA THR A 151 9.51 -21.30 13.89
C THR A 151 10.61 -21.84 12.96
N ASN A 152 10.45 -23.06 12.44
CA ASN A 152 11.31 -23.58 11.38
C ASN A 152 10.68 -23.32 10.00
N VAL A 153 11.28 -22.44 9.22
CA VAL A 153 10.79 -22.07 7.89
C VAL A 153 10.70 -23.23 6.90
N MET A 154 11.46 -24.30 7.10
CA MET A 154 11.41 -25.50 6.27
C MET A 154 10.42 -26.57 6.76
N ASP A 155 9.74 -26.36 7.90
CA ASP A 155 8.67 -27.26 8.32
C ASP A 155 7.43 -27.05 7.47
N SER A 156 7.31 -27.88 6.45
CA SER A 156 6.23 -27.85 5.47
C SER A 156 5.00 -28.70 5.86
N THR A 157 5.02 -29.33 7.00
CA THR A 157 4.01 -30.34 7.43
C THR A 157 3.21 -29.95 8.66
N GLY A 158 3.83 -29.31 9.62
CA GLY A 158 3.19 -28.83 10.83
C GLY A 158 2.17 -27.73 10.56
N ASP A 159 1.22 -27.54 11.48
CA ASP A 159 0.22 -26.49 11.36
C ASP A 159 0.87 -25.11 11.49
N ALA A 160 0.63 -24.27 10.51
CA ALA A 160 1.05 -22.88 10.43
C ALA A 160 -0.15 -22.02 9.99
N PRO A 161 -1.03 -21.63 10.95
CA PRO A 161 -2.26 -20.91 10.64
C PRO A 161 -2.01 -19.60 9.86
N GLY A 162 -1.00 -18.80 10.28
CA GLY A 162 -0.62 -17.57 9.61
C GLY A 162 -1.81 -16.63 9.39
N ALA A 163 -2.62 -16.41 10.43
CA ALA A 163 -3.85 -15.65 10.30
C ALA A 163 -3.57 -14.18 10.02
N ASN A 164 -2.55 -13.64 10.68
CA ASN A 164 -2.10 -12.26 10.49
C ASN A 164 -0.94 -12.20 9.49
N ASP A 165 -0.02 -13.16 9.53
CA ASP A 165 1.15 -13.29 8.68
C ASP A 165 1.00 -14.46 7.68
N ASP A 166 0.51 -14.30 6.44
CA ASP A 166 -0.08 -13.06 5.94
C ASP A 166 -1.44 -13.35 5.26
N ALA A 167 -2.30 -14.13 5.96
CA ALA A 167 -3.68 -14.25 5.47
C ALA A 167 -4.39 -12.88 5.55
N SER A 168 -3.92 -11.95 6.41
CA SER A 168 -4.50 -10.60 6.53
C SER A 168 -4.27 -9.76 5.28
N GLY A 169 -3.06 -9.70 4.77
CA GLY A 169 -2.75 -9.01 3.51
C GLY A 169 -3.44 -9.68 2.32
N CYS A 170 -3.45 -11.02 2.26
CA CYS A 170 -4.20 -11.74 1.24
C CYS A 170 -5.70 -11.44 1.28
N ALA A 171 -6.31 -11.36 2.47
CA ALA A 171 -7.72 -11.01 2.61
C ALA A 171 -8.01 -9.59 2.10
N ALA A 172 -7.12 -8.62 2.37
CA ALA A 172 -7.22 -7.28 1.83
C ALA A 172 -7.15 -7.26 0.29
N VAL A 173 -6.24 -8.04 -0.31
CA VAL A 173 -6.13 -8.21 -1.77
C VAL A 173 -7.41 -8.77 -2.37
N ILE A 174 -7.96 -9.83 -1.78
CA ILE A 174 -9.19 -10.52 -2.25
C ILE A 174 -10.39 -9.57 -2.13
N GLU A 175 -10.52 -8.85 -1.04
CA GLU A 175 -11.62 -7.91 -0.80
C GLU A 175 -11.57 -6.71 -1.76
N CYS A 176 -10.38 -6.15 -1.99
CA CYS A 176 -10.19 -5.12 -3.01
C CYS A 176 -10.60 -5.63 -4.40
N ALA A 177 -10.22 -6.84 -4.78
CA ALA A 177 -10.61 -7.45 -6.06
C ALA A 177 -12.14 -7.64 -6.14
N ARG A 178 -12.78 -8.09 -5.06
CA ARG A 178 -14.23 -8.29 -4.98
C ARG A 178 -15.00 -6.99 -5.29
N ILE A 179 -14.55 -5.89 -4.72
CA ILE A 179 -15.22 -4.60 -4.88
C ILE A 179 -14.87 -3.98 -6.22
N MET A 180 -13.57 -3.84 -6.51
CA MET A 180 -13.09 -3.07 -7.66
C MET A 180 -13.41 -3.74 -9.01
N SER A 181 -13.60 -5.06 -9.06
CA SER A 181 -13.99 -5.76 -10.29
C SER A 181 -15.31 -5.29 -10.90
N LYS A 182 -16.19 -4.68 -10.11
CA LYS A 182 -17.50 -4.14 -10.56
C LYS A 182 -17.40 -2.71 -11.09
N HIS A 183 -16.27 -2.05 -10.93
CA HIS A 183 -16.08 -0.64 -11.26
C HIS A 183 -15.14 -0.44 -12.45
N ASN A 184 -15.22 0.73 -13.07
CA ASN A 184 -14.42 1.09 -14.23
C ASN A 184 -13.22 1.95 -13.81
N PHE A 185 -12.03 1.52 -14.21
CA PHE A 185 -10.79 2.26 -14.00
C PHE A 185 -10.09 2.44 -15.34
N PRO A 186 -9.60 3.65 -15.69
CA PRO A 186 -8.84 3.85 -16.90
C PRO A 186 -7.58 2.98 -16.99
N ALA A 187 -6.82 2.89 -15.89
CA ALA A 187 -5.61 2.11 -15.80
C ALA A 187 -5.87 0.66 -15.37
N THR A 188 -4.91 -0.22 -15.62
CA THR A 188 -4.96 -1.64 -15.22
C THR A 188 -4.60 -1.81 -13.74
N ILE A 189 -5.32 -2.70 -13.05
CA ILE A 189 -5.05 -3.07 -11.65
C ILE A 189 -4.73 -4.56 -11.59
N ILE A 190 -3.68 -4.91 -10.85
CA ILE A 190 -3.31 -6.30 -10.58
C ILE A 190 -3.48 -6.56 -9.08
N PHE A 191 -4.26 -7.59 -8.77
CA PHE A 191 -4.41 -8.16 -7.44
C PHE A 191 -3.60 -9.44 -7.40
N VAL A 192 -2.62 -9.55 -6.50
CA VAL A 192 -1.76 -10.71 -6.46
C VAL A 192 -1.54 -11.22 -5.04
N THR A 193 -1.67 -12.55 -4.86
CA THR A 193 -1.15 -13.21 -3.68
C THR A 193 0.10 -13.97 -4.08
N VAL A 194 1.23 -13.56 -3.52
CA VAL A 194 2.55 -14.12 -3.86
C VAL A 194 2.88 -15.33 -2.98
N SER A 195 3.77 -16.18 -3.42
CA SER A 195 4.26 -17.33 -2.65
C SER A 195 5.76 -17.24 -2.46
N GLY A 196 6.27 -17.77 -1.34
CA GLY A 196 7.71 -17.83 -1.06
C GLY A 196 8.28 -16.52 -0.52
N GLU A 197 7.45 -15.71 0.14
CA GLU A 197 7.94 -14.57 0.91
C GLU A 197 8.87 -15.07 2.00
N GLU A 198 8.38 -16.02 2.79
CA GLU A 198 9.06 -16.63 3.93
C GLU A 198 10.35 -17.37 3.54
N GLN A 199 10.45 -17.82 2.29
CA GLN A 199 11.67 -18.42 1.75
C GLN A 199 12.63 -17.41 1.13
N GLY A 200 12.34 -16.12 1.22
CA GLY A 200 13.19 -15.03 0.75
C GLY A 200 12.63 -14.26 -0.45
N LEU A 201 11.39 -13.85 -0.39
CA LEU A 201 10.67 -12.98 -1.34
C LEU A 201 10.60 -13.58 -2.76
N LEU A 202 10.59 -14.91 -2.89
CA LEU A 202 10.81 -15.59 -4.17
C LEU A 202 9.76 -15.22 -5.23
N GLY A 203 8.47 -15.17 -4.84
CA GLY A 203 7.38 -14.83 -5.75
C GLY A 203 7.40 -13.38 -6.18
N ALA A 204 7.77 -12.48 -5.28
CA ALA A 204 7.91 -11.06 -5.58
C ALA A 204 9.12 -10.80 -6.49
N TYR A 205 10.28 -11.45 -6.25
CA TYR A 205 11.43 -11.38 -7.15
C TYR A 205 11.10 -11.90 -8.56
N TYR A 206 10.41 -13.03 -8.63
CA TYR A 206 9.96 -13.57 -9.93
C TYR A 206 9.09 -12.58 -10.68
N MET A 207 8.09 -12.01 -10.02
CA MET A 207 7.13 -11.10 -10.66
C MET A 207 7.77 -9.75 -11.03
N ALA A 208 8.56 -9.17 -10.14
CA ALA A 208 9.24 -7.90 -10.39
C ALA A 208 10.24 -8.00 -11.55
N LYS A 209 11.01 -9.09 -11.62
CA LYS A 209 11.93 -9.37 -12.71
C LYS A 209 11.18 -9.53 -14.04
N LYS A 210 10.13 -10.35 -14.08
CA LYS A 210 9.26 -10.54 -15.24
C LYS A 210 8.68 -9.21 -15.72
N ALA A 211 8.17 -8.38 -14.81
CA ALA A 211 7.64 -7.07 -15.13
C ALA A 211 8.70 -6.15 -15.76
N LYS A 212 9.93 -6.18 -15.24
CA LYS A 212 11.07 -5.43 -15.80
C LYS A 212 11.44 -5.89 -17.18
N GLU A 213 11.57 -7.20 -17.38
CA GLU A 213 11.91 -7.82 -18.68
C GLU A 213 10.85 -7.54 -19.74
N GLN A 214 9.58 -7.52 -19.35
CA GLN A 214 8.44 -7.26 -20.25
C GLN A 214 8.07 -5.77 -20.36
N ASN A 215 8.84 -4.88 -19.76
CA ASN A 215 8.62 -3.44 -19.76
C ASN A 215 7.21 -3.01 -19.27
N TRP A 216 6.73 -3.63 -18.22
CA TRP A 216 5.46 -3.23 -17.62
C TRP A 216 5.56 -1.82 -17.03
N ASN A 217 4.56 -0.99 -17.29
CA ASN A 217 4.50 0.36 -16.76
C ASN A 217 3.87 0.37 -15.36
N ILE A 218 4.57 -0.23 -14.38
CA ILE A 218 4.12 -0.25 -12.99
C ILE A 218 4.40 1.12 -12.36
N GLU A 219 3.34 1.82 -11.97
CA GLU A 219 3.40 3.13 -11.34
C GLU A 219 3.39 3.05 -9.80
N ALA A 220 2.72 2.03 -9.22
CA ALA A 220 2.73 1.79 -7.79
C ALA A 220 2.47 0.33 -7.42
N VAL A 221 3.13 -0.13 -6.35
CA VAL A 221 2.88 -1.41 -5.68
C VAL A 221 2.57 -1.13 -4.21
N LEU A 222 1.41 -1.59 -3.75
CA LEU A 222 0.97 -1.56 -2.36
C LEU A 222 1.12 -2.98 -1.80
N ASN A 223 2.21 -3.25 -1.13
CA ASN A 223 2.45 -4.54 -0.49
C ASN A 223 1.89 -4.54 0.92
N ASN A 224 1.08 -5.53 1.25
CA ASN A 224 0.48 -5.72 2.55
C ASN A 224 1.10 -6.93 3.22
N ASP A 225 1.42 -6.79 4.50
CA ASP A 225 2.07 -7.84 5.25
C ASP A 225 1.88 -7.53 6.74
N ILE A 226 1.19 -8.42 7.46
CA ILE A 226 0.66 -8.26 8.81
C ILE A 226 -0.22 -7.02 8.99
N MET A 227 -1.53 -7.22 8.85
CA MET A 227 -2.49 -6.12 8.71
C MET A 227 -3.57 -6.09 9.78
N GLY A 228 -3.63 -7.07 10.68
CA GLY A 228 -4.83 -7.32 11.48
C GLY A 228 -4.63 -7.44 12.98
N SER A 229 -3.42 -7.37 13.54
CA SER A 229 -3.21 -7.34 14.98
C SER A 229 -3.09 -5.91 15.49
N ASN A 230 -3.62 -5.65 16.67
CA ASN A 230 -3.63 -4.32 17.27
C ASN A 230 -2.78 -4.21 18.55
N ASN A 231 -2.25 -5.31 19.05
CA ASN A 231 -1.51 -5.37 20.29
C ASN A 231 -0.02 -5.64 20.09
N SER A 232 0.77 -5.31 21.10
CA SER A 232 2.22 -5.50 21.12
C SER A 232 2.58 -6.57 22.14
N SER A 233 3.53 -7.46 21.81
CA SER A 233 4.10 -8.38 22.79
C SER A 233 4.74 -7.63 23.96
N GLU A 234 4.74 -8.28 25.13
CA GLU A 234 5.42 -7.80 26.34
C GLU A 234 4.93 -6.41 26.84
N THR A 235 3.83 -5.90 26.30
CA THR A 235 3.24 -4.61 26.69
C THR A 235 1.72 -4.70 26.76
N ASN A 236 1.10 -3.66 27.32
CA ASN A 236 -0.35 -3.48 27.29
C ASN A 236 -0.80 -2.47 26.22
N ILE A 237 0.05 -2.23 25.23
CA ILE A 237 -0.25 -1.26 24.17
C ILE A 237 -1.21 -1.91 23.17
N ILE A 238 -2.34 -1.24 22.93
CA ILE A 238 -3.31 -1.57 21.90
C ILE A 238 -3.43 -0.35 20.99
N ASN A 239 -3.30 -0.56 19.67
CA ASN A 239 -3.42 0.52 18.71
C ASN A 239 -4.09 0.01 17.41
N ASN A 240 -5.28 0.49 17.15
CA ASN A 240 -6.05 0.22 15.93
C ASN A 240 -6.46 1.50 15.20
N THR A 241 -5.73 2.59 15.45
CA THR A 241 -5.95 3.92 14.84
C THR A 241 -4.74 4.40 14.05
N GLN A 242 -3.66 3.63 14.03
CA GLN A 242 -2.45 3.94 13.29
C GLN A 242 -2.05 2.76 12.41
N LEU A 243 -1.43 3.06 11.26
CA LEU A 243 -0.93 2.11 10.29
C LEU A 243 0.44 2.58 9.81
N ARG A 244 1.42 1.69 9.73
CA ARG A 244 2.76 2.03 9.22
C ARG A 244 2.83 1.85 7.71
N VAL A 245 3.54 2.77 7.06
CA VAL A 245 3.93 2.67 5.65
C VAL A 245 5.44 2.79 5.55
N PHE A 246 6.09 1.68 5.23
CA PHE A 246 7.52 1.63 5.00
C PHE A 246 7.83 2.03 3.56
N SER A 247 8.84 2.88 3.41
CA SER A 247 9.31 3.32 2.09
C SER A 247 10.82 3.40 2.09
N GLU A 248 11.43 2.70 1.17
CA GLU A 248 12.87 2.79 0.96
C GLU A 248 13.28 4.19 0.50
N GLY A 249 14.55 4.50 0.66
CA GLY A 249 15.16 5.65 0.01
C GLY A 249 15.36 5.39 -1.49
N LEU A 250 16.37 6.03 -2.04
CA LEU A 250 16.76 5.78 -3.42
C LEU A 250 17.48 4.43 -3.53
N PRO A 251 17.15 3.60 -4.52
CA PRO A 251 17.83 2.33 -4.71
C PRO A 251 19.30 2.52 -5.09
N ALA A 252 20.14 1.53 -4.74
CA ALA A 252 21.56 1.60 -4.91
C ALA A 252 22.01 1.99 -6.33
N PHE A 253 21.35 1.46 -7.37
CA PHE A 253 21.68 1.78 -8.76
C PHE A 253 21.43 3.26 -9.12
N GLU A 254 20.47 3.93 -8.51
CA GLU A 254 20.24 5.36 -8.69
C GLU A 254 21.31 6.18 -7.97
N LEU A 255 21.70 5.75 -6.77
CA LEU A 255 22.77 6.38 -6.00
C LEU A 255 24.11 6.25 -6.72
N ASP A 256 24.44 5.10 -7.30
CA ASP A 256 25.66 4.87 -8.06
C ASP A 256 25.73 5.77 -9.31
N LYS A 257 24.60 5.91 -10.02
CA LYS A 257 24.53 6.69 -11.26
C LYS A 257 24.43 8.19 -11.01
N ASN A 258 23.60 8.61 -10.06
CA ASN A 258 23.17 9.98 -9.88
C ASN A 258 23.48 10.55 -8.48
N GLY A 259 24.19 9.82 -7.63
CA GLY A 259 24.38 10.14 -6.21
C GLY A 259 24.93 11.52 -5.96
N LYS A 260 25.85 12.02 -6.82
CA LYS A 260 26.41 13.37 -6.71
C LYS A 260 25.31 14.45 -6.92
N GLN A 261 24.47 14.28 -7.93
CA GLN A 261 23.40 15.23 -8.24
C GLN A 261 22.29 15.16 -7.16
N ILE A 262 21.92 13.96 -6.75
CA ILE A 262 20.93 13.72 -5.68
C ILE A 262 21.35 14.45 -4.41
N ARG A 263 22.61 14.26 -3.98
CA ARG A 263 23.18 14.91 -2.80
C ARG A 263 23.22 16.43 -2.94
N GLN A 264 23.60 16.94 -4.12
CA GLN A 264 23.67 18.40 -4.35
C GLN A 264 22.28 19.07 -4.30
N LEU A 265 21.24 18.37 -4.69
CA LEU A 265 19.88 18.88 -4.75
C LEU A 265 19.02 18.48 -3.54
N GLY A 266 19.53 17.65 -2.62
CA GLY A 266 18.78 17.20 -1.45
C GLY A 266 17.58 16.30 -1.81
N LEU A 267 17.70 15.44 -2.83
CA LEU A 267 16.60 14.64 -3.36
C LEU A 267 16.44 13.28 -2.70
N GLU A 268 17.15 12.98 -1.63
CA GLU A 268 17.15 11.68 -0.97
C GLU A 268 15.77 11.25 -0.49
N ASN A 269 14.91 12.22 -0.16
CA ASN A 269 13.54 11.99 0.29
C ASN A 269 12.48 12.18 -0.80
N ASP A 270 12.87 12.45 -2.03
CA ASP A 270 11.96 12.73 -3.12
C ASP A 270 11.94 11.64 -4.21
N GLY A 271 12.50 10.47 -3.89
CA GLY A 271 12.38 9.27 -4.71
C GLY A 271 10.93 8.80 -4.86
N LYS A 272 10.65 8.03 -5.91
CA LYS A 272 9.30 7.55 -6.28
C LYS A 272 8.60 6.84 -5.11
N THR A 273 9.30 6.01 -4.37
CA THR A 273 8.77 5.26 -3.23
C THR A 273 8.35 6.18 -2.08
N ARG A 274 9.15 7.23 -1.79
CA ARG A 274 8.81 8.23 -0.77
C ARG A 274 7.62 9.09 -1.17
N GLN A 275 7.51 9.42 -2.46
CA GLN A 275 6.34 10.11 -3.01
C GLN A 275 5.08 9.24 -2.87
N LEU A 276 5.18 7.95 -3.19
CA LEU A 276 4.08 7.00 -3.02
C LEU A 276 3.65 6.89 -1.55
N ALA A 277 4.60 6.82 -0.60
CA ALA A 277 4.26 6.76 0.83
C ALA A 277 3.50 8.00 1.31
N ARG A 278 3.90 9.21 0.85
CA ARG A 278 3.16 10.44 1.15
C ARG A 278 1.75 10.42 0.55
N TYR A 279 1.63 9.92 -0.67
CA TYR A 279 0.34 9.76 -1.33
C TYR A 279 -0.57 8.79 -0.56
N VAL A 280 -0.03 7.64 -0.13
CA VAL A 280 -0.77 6.67 0.70
C VAL A 280 -1.27 7.31 1.99
N LYS A 281 -0.44 8.13 2.63
CA LYS A 281 -0.85 8.89 3.83
C LYS A 281 -1.98 9.87 3.51
N GLU A 282 -1.80 10.71 2.52
CA GLU A 282 -2.76 11.76 2.17
C GLU A 282 -4.13 11.18 1.80
N VAL A 283 -4.15 10.17 0.95
CA VAL A 283 -5.39 9.52 0.51
C VAL A 283 -5.98 8.67 1.64
N GLY A 284 -5.18 7.87 2.32
CA GLY A 284 -5.64 7.00 3.40
C GLY A 284 -6.34 7.78 4.51
N GLU A 285 -5.72 8.84 5.00
CA GLU A 285 -6.28 9.69 6.07
C GLU A 285 -7.49 10.52 5.59
N ARG A 286 -7.60 10.76 4.28
CA ARG A 286 -8.78 11.44 3.71
C ARG A 286 -10.00 10.54 3.66
N TYR A 287 -9.85 9.25 3.35
CA TYR A 287 -10.98 8.35 3.14
C TYR A 287 -11.33 7.50 4.36
N VAL A 288 -10.39 7.27 5.25
CA VAL A 288 -10.58 6.39 6.41
C VAL A 288 -10.56 7.20 7.70
N ASP A 289 -11.73 7.38 8.29
CA ASP A 289 -11.88 8.11 9.53
C ASP A 289 -11.20 7.37 10.69
N ASN A 290 -10.64 8.12 11.64
CA ASN A 290 -9.92 7.59 12.79
C ASN A 290 -8.80 6.62 12.40
N MET A 291 -8.00 7.01 11.38
CA MET A 291 -6.80 6.31 10.93
C MET A 291 -5.69 7.32 10.65
N GLN A 292 -4.55 7.14 11.29
CA GLN A 292 -3.33 7.89 11.04
C GLN A 292 -2.29 7.01 10.35
N ILE A 293 -1.75 7.48 9.24
CA ILE A 293 -0.67 6.78 8.53
C ILE A 293 0.68 7.28 9.04
N VAL A 294 1.45 6.38 9.63
CA VAL A 294 2.80 6.63 10.15
C VAL A 294 3.81 6.23 9.07
N MET A 295 4.45 7.22 8.47
CA MET A 295 5.48 6.97 7.47
C MET A 295 6.79 6.57 8.12
N VAL A 296 7.34 5.43 7.71
CA VAL A 296 8.63 4.92 8.16
C VAL A 296 9.62 4.97 7.00
N TYR A 297 10.62 5.84 7.11
CA TYR A 297 11.59 6.11 6.06
C TYR A 297 12.75 5.12 6.07
N ARG A 298 12.42 3.85 5.93
CA ARG A 298 13.35 2.73 5.73
C ARG A 298 12.66 1.59 5.00
N ASN A 299 13.44 0.62 4.57
CA ASN A 299 12.95 -0.57 3.85
C ASN A 299 11.90 -1.33 4.68
N ASP A 300 12.28 -1.71 5.91
CA ASP A 300 11.43 -2.43 6.85
C ASP A 300 11.95 -2.22 8.27
N ARG A 301 11.57 -3.11 9.20
CA ARG A 301 12.20 -3.29 10.50
C ARG A 301 13.72 -3.56 10.34
N PHE A 302 14.43 -3.79 11.41
CA PHE A 302 15.88 -3.99 11.36
C PHE A 302 16.26 -5.24 10.53
N LEU A 303 17.11 -5.04 9.52
CA LEU A 303 17.69 -6.11 8.68
C LEU A 303 16.67 -7.05 8.04
N ARG A 304 15.46 -6.57 7.79
CA ARG A 304 14.38 -7.31 7.13
C ARG A 304 13.96 -6.58 5.87
N GLY A 305 13.23 -7.26 5.04
CA GLY A 305 12.60 -6.71 3.85
C GLY A 305 11.14 -7.17 3.78
N GLY A 306 10.52 -7.00 2.64
CA GLY A 306 9.21 -7.50 2.31
C GLY A 306 9.04 -7.50 0.79
N ASP A 307 7.92 -7.98 0.32
CA ASP A 307 7.66 -8.18 -1.12
C ASP A 307 7.67 -6.88 -1.96
N HIS A 308 7.70 -5.70 -1.33
CA HIS A 308 7.94 -4.42 -2.03
C HIS A 308 9.39 -4.24 -2.49
N THR A 309 10.37 -4.82 -1.75
CA THR A 309 11.81 -4.66 -2.03
C THR A 309 12.20 -5.07 -3.45
N PRO A 310 11.81 -6.25 -3.98
CA PRO A 310 12.15 -6.63 -5.35
C PRO A 310 11.66 -5.65 -6.41
N TYR A 311 10.52 -5.00 -6.18
CA TYR A 311 10.01 -3.98 -7.09
C TYR A 311 10.86 -2.69 -7.05
N VAL A 312 11.23 -2.23 -5.86
CA VAL A 312 12.12 -1.06 -5.71
C VAL A 312 13.47 -1.32 -6.37
N GLU A 313 14.06 -2.48 -6.17
CA GLU A 313 15.33 -2.90 -6.81
C GLU A 313 15.24 -2.93 -8.34
N ASN A 314 14.06 -3.18 -8.89
CA ASN A 314 13.81 -3.14 -10.35
C ASN A 314 13.36 -1.77 -10.85
N GLY A 315 13.32 -0.73 -10.00
CA GLY A 315 13.04 0.65 -10.36
C GLY A 315 11.57 1.05 -10.35
N PHE A 316 10.70 0.23 -9.75
CA PHE A 316 9.29 0.55 -9.54
C PHE A 316 9.06 1.22 -8.18
N ALA A 317 8.02 2.04 -8.07
CA ALA A 317 7.59 2.57 -6.79
C ALA A 317 6.81 1.50 -6.01
N ALA A 318 7.27 1.16 -4.81
CA ALA A 318 6.61 0.18 -3.97
C ALA A 318 6.72 0.56 -2.48
N VAL A 319 5.68 0.29 -1.71
CA VAL A 319 5.65 0.50 -0.26
C VAL A 319 5.13 -0.76 0.44
N ARG A 320 5.58 -0.99 1.68
CA ARG A 320 4.98 -1.98 2.57
C ARG A 320 4.01 -1.28 3.53
N ILE A 321 2.81 -1.79 3.60
CA ILE A 321 1.74 -1.36 4.49
C ILE A 321 1.58 -2.44 5.56
N THR A 322 1.65 -2.05 6.83
CA THR A 322 1.63 -2.99 7.96
C THR A 322 1.03 -2.38 9.22
N GLU A 323 0.53 -3.20 10.11
CA GLU A 323 -0.04 -2.79 11.40
C GLU A 323 0.95 -1.97 12.25
N MET A 324 0.42 -1.21 13.21
CA MET A 324 1.26 -0.33 14.04
C MET A 324 2.09 -1.11 15.04
N ASN A 325 1.48 -2.06 15.74
CA ASN A 325 2.12 -2.88 16.77
C ASN A 325 2.30 -4.31 16.26
N GLU A 326 3.33 -4.99 16.77
CA GLU A 326 3.58 -6.38 16.43
C GLU A 326 3.64 -7.22 17.70
N ASN A 327 3.06 -8.42 17.62
CA ASN A 327 3.09 -9.39 18.71
C ASN A 327 3.94 -10.59 18.31
N TYR A 328 5.17 -10.66 18.82
CA TYR A 328 6.13 -11.72 18.51
C TYR A 328 5.81 -13.07 19.18
N TYR A 329 4.83 -13.14 20.08
CA TYR A 329 4.31 -14.43 20.56
C TYR A 329 3.42 -15.11 19.51
N HIS A 330 2.91 -14.34 18.56
CA HIS A 330 2.05 -14.85 17.50
C HIS A 330 2.82 -15.07 16.19
N GLN A 331 3.62 -14.11 15.78
CA GLN A 331 4.32 -14.12 14.49
C GLN A 331 5.45 -15.17 14.45
N HIS A 332 5.50 -16.00 13.40
CA HIS A 332 6.52 -17.03 13.15
C HIS A 332 6.68 -18.05 14.29
N GLN A 333 5.62 -18.33 15.01
CA GLN A 333 5.62 -19.22 16.16
C GLN A 333 4.85 -20.52 15.87
N ASP A 334 5.37 -21.62 16.42
CA ASP A 334 4.61 -22.84 16.50
C ASP A 334 3.39 -22.65 17.41
N VAL A 335 2.26 -23.23 17.03
CA VAL A 335 1.05 -23.19 17.86
C VAL A 335 1.29 -24.03 19.12
N ARG A 336 1.35 -23.38 20.27
CA ARG A 336 1.55 -24.03 21.58
C ARG A 336 1.07 -23.14 22.72
N ASN A 337 0.77 -23.77 23.84
CA ASN A 337 0.62 -23.04 25.10
C ASN A 337 1.86 -23.32 25.96
N GLU A 338 2.53 -22.30 26.42
CA GLU A 338 3.74 -22.40 27.21
C GLU A 338 3.67 -21.40 28.38
N ASN A 339 3.71 -21.92 29.61
CA ASN A 339 3.59 -21.10 30.83
C ASN A 339 2.36 -20.19 30.88
N GLY A 340 1.23 -20.66 30.31
CA GLY A 340 -0.02 -19.89 30.26
C GLY A 340 -0.09 -18.84 29.13
N VAL A 341 0.93 -18.75 28.30
CA VAL A 341 0.95 -17.89 27.10
C VAL A 341 0.62 -18.73 25.88
N GLN A 342 -0.37 -18.29 25.10
CA GLN A 342 -0.68 -18.90 23.81
C GLN A 342 0.23 -18.31 22.75
N TYR A 343 0.99 -19.18 22.07
CA TYR A 343 1.83 -18.86 20.92
C TYR A 343 1.15 -19.34 19.63
N GLY A 344 1.55 -18.72 18.52
CA GLY A 344 1.06 -19.05 17.19
C GLY A 344 0.15 -17.97 16.61
N ASP A 345 0.13 -17.87 15.30
CA ASP A 345 -0.63 -16.86 14.56
C ASP A 345 -2.06 -17.34 14.28
N LEU A 346 -2.95 -17.10 15.25
CA LEU A 346 -4.32 -17.58 15.27
C LEU A 346 -5.32 -16.45 14.99
N PRO A 347 -6.49 -16.75 14.37
CA PRO A 347 -7.52 -15.75 14.06
C PRO A 347 -8.10 -15.04 15.29
N GLU A 348 -8.03 -15.66 16.46
CA GLU A 348 -8.53 -15.12 17.73
C GLU A 348 -7.78 -13.89 18.20
N PHE A 349 -6.57 -13.66 17.68
CA PHE A 349 -5.73 -12.51 18.01
C PHE A 349 -5.92 -11.32 17.09
N MET A 350 -6.83 -11.43 16.12
CA MET A 350 -7.05 -10.39 15.12
C MET A 350 -8.14 -9.41 15.51
N ASP A 351 -7.92 -8.14 15.20
CA ASP A 351 -8.92 -7.08 15.18
C ASP A 351 -9.42 -6.89 13.73
N PHE A 352 -10.55 -7.52 13.42
CA PHE A 352 -11.11 -7.49 12.06
C PHE A 352 -11.61 -6.10 11.63
N GLU A 353 -11.98 -5.22 12.57
CA GLU A 353 -12.32 -3.83 12.24
C GLU A 353 -11.06 -3.01 11.91
N TYR A 354 -9.97 -3.28 12.58
CA TYR A 354 -8.68 -2.70 12.21
C TYR A 354 -8.24 -3.17 10.82
N LEU A 355 -8.34 -4.47 10.53
CA LEU A 355 -8.09 -5.02 9.20
C LEU A 355 -9.00 -4.38 8.13
N ARG A 356 -10.28 -4.15 8.44
CA ARG A 356 -11.21 -3.46 7.54
C ARG A 356 -10.72 -2.04 7.24
N LYS A 357 -10.31 -1.27 8.23
CA LYS A 357 -9.75 0.08 8.03
C LYS A 357 -8.47 0.05 7.18
N ASN A 358 -7.58 -0.90 7.44
CA ASN A 358 -6.33 -1.06 6.69
C ASN A 358 -6.60 -1.46 5.23
N THR A 359 -7.58 -2.32 5.00
CA THR A 359 -8.09 -2.64 3.65
C THR A 359 -8.67 -1.42 2.96
N ALA A 360 -9.38 -0.56 3.70
CA ALA A 360 -9.95 0.69 3.18
C ALA A 360 -8.87 1.68 2.73
N VAL A 361 -7.76 1.79 3.46
CA VAL A 361 -6.59 2.58 3.04
C VAL A 361 -6.06 2.08 1.70
N ASN A 362 -5.92 0.77 1.52
CA ASN A 362 -5.46 0.17 0.27
C ASN A 362 -6.42 0.45 -0.90
N LEU A 363 -7.71 0.16 -0.72
CA LEU A 363 -8.72 0.35 -1.76
C LEU A 363 -8.81 1.81 -2.19
N ALA A 364 -8.85 2.75 -1.23
CA ALA A 364 -8.91 4.18 -1.54
C ALA A 364 -7.70 4.63 -2.36
N ASN A 365 -6.49 4.18 -1.99
CA ASN A 365 -5.26 4.51 -2.71
C ASN A 365 -5.25 3.93 -4.12
N LEU A 366 -5.55 2.64 -4.27
CA LEU A 366 -5.61 1.98 -5.58
C LEU A 366 -6.63 2.64 -6.50
N ALA A 367 -7.83 2.92 -6.00
CA ALA A 367 -8.89 3.52 -6.78
C ALA A 367 -8.53 4.95 -7.23
N ASN A 368 -7.98 5.77 -6.33
CA ASN A 368 -7.52 7.11 -6.69
C ASN A 368 -6.40 7.08 -7.73
N LEU A 369 -5.37 6.22 -7.55
CA LEU A 369 -4.27 6.06 -8.50
C LEU A 369 -4.75 5.61 -9.88
N ALA A 370 -5.62 4.60 -9.93
CA ALA A 370 -6.11 4.05 -11.20
C ALA A 370 -7.09 4.98 -11.93
N LYS A 371 -7.82 5.85 -11.22
CA LYS A 371 -8.70 6.89 -11.79
C LYS A 371 -7.94 8.18 -12.14
N ALA A 372 -6.80 8.46 -11.52
CA ALA A 372 -6.04 9.67 -11.75
C ALA A 372 -5.65 9.84 -13.23
N PRO A 373 -5.56 11.07 -13.75
CA PRO A 373 -4.95 11.31 -15.06
C PRO A 373 -3.45 10.95 -15.03
N ALA A 374 -2.87 10.71 -16.20
CA ALA A 374 -1.44 10.50 -16.31
C ALA A 374 -0.66 11.75 -15.85
N MET A 375 0.57 11.53 -15.38
CA MET A 375 1.43 12.60 -14.89
C MET A 375 1.79 13.59 -16.01
N PRO A 376 2.02 14.91 -15.68
CA PRO A 376 2.63 15.86 -16.57
C PRO A 376 3.97 15.31 -17.09
N GLN A 377 4.26 15.56 -18.36
CA GLN A 377 5.49 15.12 -19.02
C GLN A 377 6.51 16.24 -19.09
N GLU A 378 7.79 15.90 -19.17
CA GLU A 378 8.90 16.84 -19.35
C GLU A 378 8.86 18.01 -18.34
N VAL A 379 8.52 17.72 -17.09
CA VAL A 379 8.52 18.74 -16.03
C VAL A 379 9.93 19.27 -15.82
N LYS A 380 10.09 20.59 -15.90
CA LYS A 380 11.37 21.27 -15.77
C LYS A 380 11.24 22.53 -14.94
N ILE A 381 12.29 22.85 -14.21
CA ILE A 381 12.46 24.13 -13.52
C ILE A 381 13.47 25.00 -14.30
N GLU A 382 13.18 26.29 -14.43
CA GLU A 382 14.14 27.23 -14.99
C GLU A 382 15.25 27.56 -13.97
N VAL A 383 16.47 27.17 -14.28
CA VAL A 383 17.63 27.35 -13.38
C VAL A 383 18.73 28.21 -13.99
N LYS A 384 18.57 28.65 -15.26
CA LYS A 384 19.60 29.43 -15.94
C LYS A 384 19.57 30.91 -15.55
N LYS A 385 18.42 31.41 -15.14
CA LYS A 385 18.25 32.79 -14.69
C LYS A 385 18.14 32.81 -13.18
N LEU A 386 19.07 33.47 -12.52
CA LEU A 386 18.96 33.74 -11.09
C LEU A 386 17.85 34.78 -10.88
N SER A 387 16.79 34.38 -10.26
CA SER A 387 15.65 35.24 -9.90
C SER A 387 15.02 34.77 -8.58
N ASN A 388 14.24 35.67 -7.98
CA ASN A 388 13.42 35.30 -6.79
C ASN A 388 12.12 34.59 -7.15
N TYR A 389 11.96 34.23 -8.42
CA TYR A 389 10.77 33.52 -8.91
C TYR A 389 11.12 32.12 -9.35
N THR A 390 10.29 31.13 -8.96
CA THR A 390 10.37 29.78 -9.49
C THR A 390 9.50 29.69 -10.75
N GLN A 391 10.08 29.24 -11.85
CA GLN A 391 9.38 29.05 -13.10
C GLN A 391 9.42 27.59 -13.51
N LEU A 392 8.23 26.98 -13.66
CA LEU A 392 8.05 25.59 -14.01
C LEU A 392 7.46 25.46 -15.42
N TYR A 393 7.90 24.45 -16.14
CA TYR A 393 7.39 24.07 -17.45
C TYR A 393 7.04 22.59 -17.46
N TRP A 394 6.00 22.21 -18.17
CA TRP A 394 5.64 20.82 -18.39
C TRP A 394 4.83 20.67 -19.67
N LYS A 395 4.71 19.43 -20.15
CA LYS A 395 3.79 19.06 -21.22
C LYS A 395 2.59 18.32 -20.64
N ALA A 396 1.42 18.61 -21.17
CA ALA A 396 0.21 17.86 -20.84
C ALA A 396 0.33 16.39 -21.29
N PRO A 397 -0.21 15.42 -20.53
CA PRO A 397 -0.31 14.05 -21.00
C PRO A 397 -1.24 13.95 -22.21
N LYS A 398 -0.97 13.01 -23.11
CA LYS A 398 -1.67 12.89 -24.40
C LYS A 398 -3.15 12.42 -24.28
N ASN A 399 -3.55 11.85 -23.16
CA ASN A 399 -4.85 11.19 -23.01
C ASN A 399 -6.06 12.12 -22.80
N GLY A 400 -5.89 13.44 -22.84
CA GLY A 400 -6.99 14.41 -22.85
C GLY A 400 -7.85 14.53 -21.60
N ARG A 401 -7.57 13.76 -20.53
CA ARG A 401 -8.36 13.77 -19.27
C ARG A 401 -8.01 14.89 -18.30
N VAL A 402 -6.95 15.67 -18.60
CA VAL A 402 -6.49 16.76 -17.75
C VAL A 402 -7.24 18.05 -18.10
N LYS A 403 -7.90 18.66 -17.12
CA LYS A 403 -8.62 19.93 -17.25
C LYS A 403 -7.78 21.14 -16.80
N GLY A 404 -6.75 20.92 -15.99
CA GLY A 404 -5.89 21.94 -15.42
C GLY A 404 -4.85 21.35 -14.50
N TYR A 405 -4.06 22.20 -13.87
CA TYR A 405 -2.98 21.83 -12.95
C TYR A 405 -3.05 22.69 -11.70
N TYR A 406 -2.77 22.06 -10.58
CA TYR A 406 -2.42 22.74 -9.34
C TYR A 406 -0.91 22.68 -9.15
N ILE A 407 -0.32 23.77 -8.73
CA ILE A 407 1.08 23.83 -8.30
C ILE A 407 1.04 23.75 -6.79
N LEU A 408 1.58 22.67 -6.26
CA LEU A 408 1.62 22.41 -4.82
C LEU A 408 3.05 22.61 -4.33
N MET A 409 3.19 23.15 -3.14
CA MET A 409 4.46 23.35 -2.47
C MET A 409 4.40 22.71 -1.08
N ARG A 410 5.52 22.23 -0.59
CA ARG A 410 5.67 21.79 0.80
C ARG A 410 7.09 22.03 1.27
N GLU A 411 7.26 22.17 2.55
CA GLU A 411 8.57 22.01 3.16
C GLU A 411 9.00 20.54 3.15
N THR A 412 10.30 20.29 3.04
CA THR A 412 10.85 18.91 2.96
C THR A 412 10.51 18.05 4.15
N THR A 413 10.30 18.67 5.31
CA THR A 413 9.91 18.00 6.56
C THR A 413 8.40 17.74 6.68
N ASN A 414 7.58 18.36 5.83
CA ASN A 414 6.13 18.16 5.84
C ASN A 414 5.75 16.96 4.96
N ALA A 415 4.81 16.15 5.44
CA ALA A 415 4.28 15.02 4.69
C ALA A 415 3.25 15.44 3.62
N PHE A 416 2.52 16.53 3.89
CA PHE A 416 1.42 16.99 3.05
C PHE A 416 1.85 18.12 2.11
N TRP A 417 1.30 18.09 0.91
CA TRP A 417 1.38 19.18 -0.06
C TRP A 417 0.36 20.27 0.26
N GLN A 418 0.72 21.53 0.01
CA GLN A 418 -0.11 22.73 0.19
C GLN A 418 -0.27 23.51 -1.10
#